data_18a0c7271f5830144f6418576bf3a1d3
#
_entry.id   18a0c7271f5830144f6418576bf3a1d3
#
_cell.length_a   1.000
_cell.length_b   1.000
_cell.length_c   1.000
_cell.angle_alpha   90.00
_cell.angle_beta   90.00
_cell.angle_gamma   90.00
#
_symmetry.space_group_name_H-M   'P 1'
#
loop_
_entity.id
_entity.type
_entity.pdbx_description
1 polymer ?
#
loop_
_entity_poly.entity_id
_entity_poly.type
_entity_poly.pdbx_seq_one_letter_code
_entity_poly.pdbx_strand_id
1 'polypeptide(L)'
;MKSDEGSRIRSLRHILTLFVEPTMTPTRFADVKGFLPENEAAQLADWARDVASLGPLLEIGSYCGLSTLCLAEVARASGTVVFAVDHHRGSEEHQVGEFFHDEALLDNAGNFDSLPEFRRNLQAYDAEDVVIPIVAPATLAAQHWTTP
;
A
#
# COMPACT_ATOMS: atom_id res chain seq x y z
N MET A 1 39.07 -7.13 43.03
CA MET A 1 38.73 -7.64 41.72
C MET A 1 37.23 -7.81 41.63
N LYS A 2 36.50 -6.72 41.34
CA LYS A 2 35.07 -6.67 41.08
C LYS A 2 34.86 -5.55 40.09
N SER A 3 34.79 -5.86 38.85
CA SER A 3 34.29 -4.95 37.79
C SER A 3 34.33 -5.75 36.50
N ASP A 4 33.23 -6.07 35.92
CA ASP A 4 33.01 -6.12 34.46
C ASP A 4 31.73 -6.86 34.03
N GLU A 5 30.76 -7.07 34.92
CA GLU A 5 29.46 -7.64 34.50
C GLU A 5 28.39 -6.59 34.12
N GLY A 6 28.57 -5.34 34.58
CA GLY A 6 27.58 -4.28 34.34
C GLY A 6 27.61 -3.67 32.90
N SER A 7 28.73 -3.81 32.20
CA SER A 7 28.93 -3.23 30.87
C SER A 7 28.35 -4.09 29.73
N ARG A 8 28.37 -5.41 29.90
CA ARG A 8 27.87 -6.35 28.88
C ARG A 8 26.34 -6.41 28.79
N ILE A 9 25.64 -6.17 29.89
CA ILE A 9 24.16 -6.21 29.92
C ILE A 9 23.54 -4.96 29.27
N ARG A 10 24.22 -3.81 29.31
CA ARG A 10 23.74 -2.60 28.61
C ARG A 10 23.86 -2.67 27.08
N SER A 11 24.86 -3.38 26.59
CA SER A 11 25.07 -3.57 25.14
C SER A 11 24.02 -4.49 24.51
N LEU A 12 23.56 -5.52 25.24
CA LEU A 12 22.54 -6.45 24.74
C LEU A 12 21.13 -5.85 24.71
N ARG A 13 20.82 -4.88 25.58
CA ARG A 13 19.52 -4.18 25.53
C ARG A 13 19.38 -3.22 24.34
N HIS A 14 20.50 -2.67 23.84
CA HIS A 14 20.48 -1.80 22.64
C HIS A 14 20.40 -2.59 21.33
N ILE A 15 20.81 -3.84 21.33
CA ILE A 15 20.74 -4.71 20.14
C ILE A 15 19.36 -5.35 20.00
N LEU A 16 18.63 -5.56 21.11
CA LEU A 16 17.26 -6.13 21.06
C LEU A 16 16.16 -5.13 20.67
N THR A 17 16.47 -3.83 20.62
CA THR A 17 15.49 -2.80 20.21
C THR A 17 15.49 -2.52 18.70
N LEU A 18 16.37 -3.19 17.94
CA LEU A 18 16.56 -2.97 16.49
C LEU A 18 15.86 -4.00 15.59
N PHE A 19 15.15 -4.97 16.16
CA PHE A 19 14.40 -5.96 15.39
C PHE A 19 13.02 -6.24 15.98
N VAL A 20 12.22 -5.19 16.22
CA VAL A 20 10.77 -5.35 16.07
C VAL A 20 10.48 -4.96 14.65
N GLU A 21 10.61 -5.92 13.73
CA GLU A 21 9.92 -5.86 12.45
C GLU A 21 8.48 -5.45 12.77
N PRO A 22 7.95 -4.35 12.20
CA PRO A 22 6.52 -4.15 12.23
C PRO A 22 5.96 -5.35 11.45
N THR A 23 5.44 -6.33 12.16
CA THR A 23 4.65 -7.39 11.56
C THR A 23 3.49 -6.70 10.88
N MET A 24 3.63 -6.45 9.57
CA MET A 24 2.55 -6.00 8.72
C MET A 24 1.52 -7.11 8.69
N THR A 25 0.57 -7.03 9.61
CA THR A 25 -0.60 -7.87 9.56
C THR A 25 -1.66 -7.12 8.75
N PRO A 26 -2.25 -7.72 7.74
CA PRO A 26 -3.39 -7.18 6.98
C PRO A 26 -4.57 -6.80 7.86
N THR A 27 -4.67 -7.35 9.08
CA THR A 27 -5.60 -6.92 10.11
C THR A 27 -5.56 -5.40 10.37
N ARG A 28 -4.46 -4.70 10.05
CA ARG A 28 -4.39 -3.25 10.16
C ARG A 28 -5.31 -2.52 9.17
N PHE A 29 -5.56 -3.11 8.00
CA PHE A 29 -6.39 -2.54 6.92
C PHE A 29 -7.67 -3.35 6.70
N ALA A 30 -8.17 -4.04 7.75
CA ALA A 30 -9.31 -4.95 7.63
C ALA A 30 -10.63 -4.25 7.24
N ASP A 31 -10.73 -2.95 7.41
CA ASP A 31 -11.85 -2.10 7.01
C ASP A 31 -11.73 -1.55 5.58
N VAL A 32 -10.58 -1.75 4.93
CA VAL A 32 -10.36 -1.31 3.54
C VAL A 32 -10.87 -2.35 2.57
N LYS A 33 -11.77 -1.95 1.68
CA LYS A 33 -12.30 -2.83 0.62
C LYS A 33 -11.18 -3.26 -0.33
N GLY A 34 -11.12 -4.56 -0.62
CA GLY A 34 -10.13 -5.12 -1.54
C GLY A 34 -10.16 -6.65 -1.55
N PHE A 35 -9.41 -7.24 -2.48
CA PHE A 35 -9.39 -8.69 -2.73
C PHE A 35 -8.00 -9.28 -2.47
N LEU A 36 -7.27 -8.73 -1.50
CA LEU A 36 -5.91 -9.15 -1.15
C LEU A 36 -5.93 -9.96 0.15
N PRO A 37 -5.79 -11.30 0.09
CA PRO A 37 -5.68 -12.15 1.27
C PRO A 37 -4.45 -11.82 2.12
N GLU A 38 -4.51 -12.14 3.39
CA GLU A 38 -3.46 -11.79 4.37
C GLU A 38 -2.07 -12.31 4.00
N ASN A 39 -1.99 -13.56 3.57
CA ASN A 39 -0.73 -14.15 3.14
C ASN A 39 -0.17 -13.52 1.85
N GLU A 40 -1.04 -13.05 0.95
CA GLU A 40 -0.62 -12.37 -0.28
C GLU A 40 -0.16 -10.94 0.03
N ALA A 41 -0.83 -10.24 0.93
CA ALA A 41 -0.40 -8.93 1.40
C ALA A 41 0.97 -8.98 2.08
N ALA A 42 1.22 -9.99 2.92
CA ALA A 42 2.52 -10.19 3.55
C ALA A 42 3.61 -10.45 2.49
N GLN A 43 3.33 -11.31 1.51
CA GLN A 43 4.27 -11.60 0.42
C GLN A 43 4.53 -10.39 -0.47
N LEU A 44 3.49 -9.59 -0.78
CA LEU A 44 3.65 -8.33 -1.51
C LEU A 44 4.58 -7.36 -0.78
N ALA A 45 4.40 -7.23 0.53
CA ALA A 45 5.24 -6.38 1.36
C ALA A 45 6.69 -6.88 1.41
N ASP A 46 6.92 -8.20 1.45
CA ASP A 46 8.27 -8.78 1.41
C ASP A 46 8.97 -8.44 0.09
N TRP A 47 8.32 -8.69 -1.04
CA TRP A 47 8.86 -8.33 -2.37
C TRP A 47 9.11 -6.82 -2.51
N ALA A 48 8.21 -6.00 -2.00
CA ALA A 48 8.39 -4.55 -2.02
C ALA A 48 9.62 -4.12 -1.21
N ARG A 49 9.88 -4.72 -0.04
CA ARG A 49 11.08 -4.42 0.78
C ARG A 49 12.38 -4.74 0.05
N ASP A 50 12.40 -5.83 -0.72
CA ASP A 50 13.59 -6.23 -1.47
C ASP A 50 14.00 -5.20 -2.54
N VAL A 51 13.04 -4.43 -3.06
CA VAL A 51 13.27 -3.52 -4.20
C VAL A 51 13.09 -2.03 -3.87
N ALA A 52 12.43 -1.68 -2.76
CA ALA A 52 12.08 -0.29 -2.43
C ALA A 52 13.31 0.64 -2.28
N SER A 53 14.49 0.10 -1.97
CA SER A 53 15.73 0.86 -1.92
C SER A 53 16.28 1.23 -3.31
N LEU A 54 15.78 0.61 -4.38
CA LEU A 54 16.22 0.86 -5.76
C LEU A 54 15.48 2.04 -6.41
N GLY A 55 14.30 2.41 -5.90
CA GLY A 55 13.50 3.50 -6.43
C GLY A 55 12.03 3.43 -6.01
N PRO A 56 11.18 4.26 -6.61
CA PRO A 56 9.75 4.25 -6.36
C PRO A 56 9.08 2.92 -6.74
N LEU A 57 8.02 2.58 -6.00
CA LEU A 57 7.15 1.46 -6.32
C LEU A 57 6.06 1.91 -7.31
N LEU A 58 5.68 1.04 -8.23
CA LEU A 58 4.59 1.28 -9.18
C LEU A 58 3.51 0.22 -9.01
N GLU A 59 2.29 0.66 -8.78
CA GLU A 59 1.09 -0.16 -8.73
C GLU A 59 0.18 0.16 -9.92
N ILE A 60 -0.36 -0.86 -10.55
CA ILE A 60 -1.36 -0.75 -11.62
C ILE A 60 -2.65 -1.43 -11.15
N GLY A 61 -3.72 -0.65 -10.99
CA GLY A 61 -4.97 -1.11 -10.41
C GLY A 61 -4.97 -0.99 -8.88
N SER A 62 -5.41 0.15 -8.37
CA SER A 62 -5.37 0.44 -6.93
C SER A 62 -6.72 0.21 -6.24
N TYR A 63 -7.83 0.20 -6.99
CA TYR A 63 -9.19 0.04 -6.47
C TYR A 63 -9.47 0.96 -5.27
N CYS A 64 -9.75 0.40 -4.07
CA CYS A 64 -9.94 1.18 -2.84
C CYS A 64 -8.65 1.35 -2.01
N GLY A 65 -7.50 0.86 -2.48
CA GLY A 65 -6.18 1.15 -1.91
C GLY A 65 -5.64 0.12 -0.92
N LEU A 66 -6.22 -1.08 -0.80
CA LEU A 66 -5.74 -2.07 0.17
C LEU A 66 -4.27 -2.47 -0.09
N SER A 67 -3.92 -2.86 -1.29
CA SER A 67 -2.53 -3.15 -1.69
C SER A 67 -1.65 -1.90 -1.69
N THR A 68 -2.21 -0.75 -2.10
CA THR A 68 -1.53 0.54 -2.06
C THR A 68 -1.05 0.88 -0.65
N LEU A 69 -1.88 0.68 0.38
CA LEU A 69 -1.53 0.93 1.78
C LEU A 69 -0.43 -0.01 2.28
N CYS A 70 -0.47 -1.29 1.86
CA CYS A 70 0.60 -2.23 2.16
C CYS A 70 1.94 -1.76 1.55
N LEU A 71 1.92 -1.31 0.30
CA LEU A 71 3.09 -0.74 -0.37
C LEU A 71 3.55 0.59 0.25
N ALA A 72 2.60 1.43 0.68
CA ALA A 72 2.88 2.72 1.29
C ALA A 72 3.67 2.59 2.60
N GLU A 73 3.37 1.58 3.43
CA GLU A 73 4.16 1.31 4.64
C GLU A 73 5.61 0.96 4.32
N VAL A 74 5.81 0.11 3.30
CA VAL A 74 7.16 -0.26 2.85
C VAL A 74 7.89 0.94 2.26
N ALA A 75 7.22 1.72 1.40
CA ALA A 75 7.79 2.91 0.78
C ALA A 75 8.23 3.94 1.83
N ARG A 76 7.38 4.20 2.84
CA ARG A 76 7.71 5.10 3.95
C ARG A 76 8.94 4.63 4.72
N ALA A 77 9.00 3.35 5.07
CA ALA A 77 10.13 2.77 5.80
C ALA A 77 11.44 2.83 4.99
N SER A 78 11.34 2.80 3.65
CA SER A 78 12.47 2.82 2.73
C SER A 78 12.83 4.22 2.20
N GLY A 79 12.08 5.27 2.59
CA GLY A 79 12.31 6.65 2.13
C GLY A 79 11.99 6.87 0.66
N THR A 80 11.04 6.11 0.09
CA THR A 80 10.59 6.21 -1.29
C THR A 80 9.07 6.47 -1.36
N VAL A 81 8.46 6.39 -2.55
CA VAL A 81 7.03 6.64 -2.78
C VAL A 81 6.40 5.50 -3.59
N VAL A 82 5.07 5.45 -3.59
CA VAL A 82 4.27 4.58 -4.45
C VAL A 82 3.58 5.43 -5.50
N PHE A 83 3.76 5.12 -6.78
CA PHE A 83 2.90 5.61 -7.85
C PHE A 83 1.73 4.63 -8.02
N ALA A 84 0.50 5.07 -7.75
CA ALA A 84 -0.70 4.27 -7.82
C ALA A 84 -1.53 4.69 -9.04
N VAL A 85 -1.51 3.87 -10.09
CA VAL A 85 -2.18 4.15 -11.37
C VAL A 85 -3.49 3.40 -11.45
N ASP A 86 -4.60 4.12 -11.49
CA ASP A 86 -5.93 3.54 -11.69
C ASP A 86 -6.86 4.59 -12.33
N HIS A 87 -7.77 4.17 -13.19
CA HIS A 87 -8.82 5.04 -13.71
C HIS A 87 -10.05 5.14 -12.79
N HIS A 88 -10.15 4.26 -11.80
CA HIS A 88 -11.20 4.17 -10.77
C HIS A 88 -12.64 3.99 -11.30
N ARG A 89 -12.78 3.50 -12.55
CA ARG A 89 -14.10 3.24 -13.18
C ARG A 89 -14.48 1.75 -13.17
N GLY A 90 -13.66 0.93 -12.46
CA GLY A 90 -13.83 -0.52 -12.41
C GLY A 90 -13.53 -1.23 -13.73
N SER A 91 -13.31 -2.53 -13.65
CA SER A 91 -13.28 -3.44 -14.80
C SER A 91 -14.69 -3.97 -15.12
N GLU A 92 -14.80 -4.86 -16.07
CA GLU A 92 -16.08 -5.46 -16.45
C GLU A 92 -16.77 -6.14 -15.27
N GLU A 93 -16.01 -6.82 -14.42
CA GLU A 93 -16.50 -7.56 -13.24
C GLU A 93 -17.07 -6.68 -12.10
N HIS A 94 -16.82 -5.36 -12.15
CA HIS A 94 -17.35 -4.39 -11.17
C HIS A 94 -18.64 -3.71 -11.64
N GLN A 95 -19.06 -3.96 -12.88
CA GLN A 95 -20.25 -3.32 -13.43
C GLN A 95 -21.53 -3.90 -12.86
N VAL A 96 -22.64 -3.19 -13.04
CA VAL A 96 -23.96 -3.61 -12.52
C VAL A 96 -24.33 -5.00 -13.01
N GLY A 97 -24.60 -5.91 -12.06
CA GLY A 97 -24.98 -7.29 -12.34
C GLY A 97 -23.81 -8.29 -12.32
N GLU A 98 -22.58 -7.81 -12.17
CA GLU A 98 -21.39 -8.64 -12.11
C GLU A 98 -20.99 -9.00 -10.67
N PHE A 99 -20.12 -10.01 -10.51
CA PHE A 99 -19.81 -10.64 -9.22
C PHE A 99 -19.16 -9.69 -8.20
N PHE A 100 -18.33 -8.75 -8.66
CA PHE A 100 -17.64 -7.79 -7.79
C PHE A 100 -18.31 -6.40 -7.80
N HIS A 101 -19.57 -6.34 -8.22
CA HIS A 101 -20.35 -5.11 -8.14
C HIS A 101 -20.56 -4.67 -6.69
N ASP A 102 -20.31 -3.38 -6.41
CA ASP A 102 -20.53 -2.79 -5.09
C ASP A 102 -21.29 -1.45 -5.25
N GLU A 103 -22.54 -1.44 -4.84
CA GLU A 103 -23.41 -0.26 -4.91
C GLU A 103 -22.85 0.95 -4.12
N ALA A 104 -22.06 0.69 -3.07
CA ALA A 104 -21.45 1.74 -2.27
C ALA A 104 -20.32 2.50 -3.01
N LEU A 105 -19.90 2.00 -4.16
CA LEU A 105 -18.88 2.62 -5.01
C LEU A 105 -19.49 3.24 -6.28
N LEU A 106 -20.80 3.48 -6.31
CA LEU A 106 -21.42 4.18 -7.41
C LEU A 106 -21.44 5.70 -7.15
N ASP A 107 -21.16 6.46 -8.20
CA ASP A 107 -21.35 7.91 -8.19
C ASP A 107 -22.85 8.28 -8.27
N ASN A 108 -23.17 9.58 -8.15
CA ASN A 108 -24.55 10.06 -8.21
C ASN A 108 -25.26 9.81 -9.56
N ALA A 109 -24.52 9.45 -10.60
CA ALA A 109 -25.05 9.08 -11.91
C ALA A 109 -25.17 7.56 -12.09
N GLY A 110 -24.83 6.76 -11.06
CA GLY A 110 -24.88 5.31 -11.09
C GLY A 110 -23.68 4.65 -11.77
N ASN A 111 -22.60 5.38 -12.03
CA ASN A 111 -21.37 4.80 -12.56
C ASN A 111 -20.44 4.37 -11.43
N PHE A 112 -19.69 3.29 -11.66
CA PHE A 112 -18.66 2.86 -10.72
C PHE A 112 -17.58 3.93 -10.56
N ASP A 113 -17.23 4.26 -9.31
CA ASP A 113 -16.16 5.20 -8.94
C ASP A 113 -15.54 4.86 -7.59
N SER A 114 -14.39 4.19 -7.60
CA SER A 114 -13.65 3.86 -6.39
C SER A 114 -12.76 5.01 -5.89
N LEU A 115 -12.57 6.09 -6.64
CA LEU A 115 -11.65 7.17 -6.29
C LEU A 115 -11.98 7.87 -4.95
N PRO A 116 -13.24 8.18 -4.61
CA PRO A 116 -13.56 8.78 -3.33
C PRO A 116 -13.18 7.87 -2.14
N GLU A 117 -13.42 6.57 -2.27
CA GLU A 117 -13.05 5.58 -1.25
C GLU A 117 -11.54 5.44 -1.13
N PHE A 118 -10.84 5.33 -2.25
CA PHE A 118 -9.37 5.30 -2.30
C PHE A 118 -8.76 6.50 -1.56
N ARG A 119 -9.21 7.72 -1.85
CA ARG A 119 -8.71 8.94 -1.18
C ARG A 119 -9.00 8.96 0.31
N ARG A 120 -10.21 8.51 0.72
CA ARG A 120 -10.56 8.40 2.13
C ARG A 120 -9.64 7.45 2.88
N ASN A 121 -9.31 6.33 2.26
CA ASN A 121 -8.42 5.35 2.85
C ASN A 121 -6.98 5.88 2.95
N LEU A 122 -6.44 6.56 1.92
CA LEU A 122 -5.13 7.20 2.02
C LEU A 122 -5.08 8.20 3.18
N GLN A 123 -6.11 9.02 3.35
CA GLN A 123 -6.20 9.98 4.45
C GLN A 123 -6.32 9.28 5.81
N ALA A 124 -7.18 8.26 5.94
CA ALA A 124 -7.43 7.55 7.19
C ALA A 124 -6.17 6.84 7.73
N TYR A 125 -5.27 6.45 6.84
CA TYR A 125 -4.03 5.73 7.15
C TYR A 125 -2.76 6.58 6.98
N ASP A 126 -2.91 7.91 6.87
CA ASP A 126 -1.81 8.87 6.72
C ASP A 126 -0.84 8.52 5.57
N ALA A 127 -1.37 8.03 4.44
CA ALA A 127 -0.58 7.58 3.31
C ALA A 127 -0.41 8.64 2.19
N GLU A 128 -1.01 9.84 2.32
CA GLU A 128 -0.98 10.90 1.31
C GLU A 128 0.42 11.50 1.09
N ASP A 129 1.32 11.34 2.04
CA ASP A 129 2.71 11.82 1.96
C ASP A 129 3.65 10.90 1.16
N VAL A 130 3.25 9.64 0.95
CA VAL A 130 4.07 8.63 0.26
C VAL A 130 3.39 7.99 -0.96
N VAL A 131 2.10 8.23 -1.18
CA VAL A 131 1.35 7.72 -2.34
C VAL A 131 1.08 8.86 -3.31
N ILE A 132 1.43 8.66 -4.57
CA ILE A 132 1.18 9.58 -5.68
C ILE A 132 0.12 8.95 -6.59
N PRO A 133 -1.16 9.33 -6.46
CA PRO A 133 -2.21 8.82 -7.33
C PRO A 133 -2.08 9.34 -8.76
N ILE A 134 -2.22 8.44 -9.73
CA ILE A 134 -2.32 8.78 -11.16
C ILE A 134 -3.67 8.28 -11.66
N VAL A 135 -4.63 9.18 -11.77
CA VAL A 135 -6.01 8.87 -12.17
C VAL A 135 -6.09 8.82 -13.69
N ALA A 136 -5.78 7.67 -14.26
CA ALA A 136 -5.77 7.44 -15.71
C ALA A 136 -5.85 5.94 -16.03
N PRO A 137 -6.32 5.57 -17.24
CA PRO A 137 -6.10 4.23 -17.77
C PRO A 137 -4.61 3.90 -17.83
N ALA A 138 -4.22 2.68 -17.43
CA ALA A 138 -2.83 2.26 -17.39
C ALA A 138 -2.13 2.40 -18.75
N THR A 139 -2.84 2.13 -19.85
CA THR A 139 -2.35 2.30 -21.23
C THR A 139 -2.01 3.76 -21.54
N LEU A 140 -2.82 4.71 -21.09
CA LEU A 140 -2.55 6.14 -21.26
C LEU A 140 -1.36 6.58 -20.41
N ALA A 141 -1.32 6.17 -19.15
CA ALA A 141 -0.18 6.44 -18.28
C ALA A 141 1.14 5.90 -18.88
N ALA A 142 1.12 4.66 -19.40
CA ALA A 142 2.29 4.02 -20.00
C ALA A 142 2.80 4.75 -21.26
N GLN A 143 1.91 5.28 -22.09
CA GLN A 143 2.28 6.04 -23.30
C GLN A 143 3.07 7.33 -22.96
N HIS A 144 2.82 7.91 -21.79
CA HIS A 144 3.43 9.16 -21.35
C HIS A 144 4.39 8.97 -20.16
N TRP A 145 4.65 7.73 -19.78
CA TRP A 145 5.62 7.41 -18.73
C TRP A 145 7.04 7.55 -19.31
N THR A 146 7.63 8.69 -19.10
CA THR A 146 9.02 8.92 -19.48
C THR A 146 9.90 8.65 -18.27
N THR A 147 10.57 7.51 -18.25
CA THR A 147 11.70 7.31 -17.34
C THR A 147 12.93 8.00 -17.94
N PRO A 148 13.72 8.68 -17.14
CA PRO A 148 15.02 9.14 -17.57
C PRO A 148 15.95 7.95 -17.84
#